data_e6502809e25b9406b3d8d04e468bb7ce
#
_entry.id   e6502809e25b9406b3d8d04e468bb7ce
#
_cell.length_a   1.000
_cell.length_b   1.000
_cell.length_c   1.000
_cell.angle_alpha   90.00
_cell.angle_beta   90.00
_cell.angle_gamma   90.00
#
_symmetry.space_group_name_H-M   'P 1'
#
loop_
_entity.id
_entity.type
_entity.pdbx_description
1 polymer ?
#
loop_
_entity_poly.entity_id
_entity_poly.type
_entity_poly.pdbx_seq_one_letter_code
_entity_poly.pdbx_strand_id
1 'polypeptide(L)'
;MTRRTFNAINSVMLGDCIGLMRGLDAGSVDFILTDPPYLVNYRDRSGRSIAGDSNGRWLQPAFAEMYRVLQDGGFCVSFYGWNSADQFISAWRAAGFTIVGHVVFRKNYASSVRFLRYQHEMAYLLAKGAPELPARPVSDMIDYGYTGNRLHPTQKPVQALMPLIEAFCKPGDIVLDPFCGSGSTLLAARNLGRAFVGIELDGGHYLTACSRLETPRAGWAA
;
A
#
# COMPACT_ATOMS: atom_id res chain seq x y z
N MET A 1 -26.26 -5.00 -10.82
CA MET A 1 -24.92 -5.10 -10.20
C MET A 1 -25.09 -5.67 -8.80
N THR A 2 -24.70 -6.93 -8.60
CA THR A 2 -24.79 -7.62 -7.31
C THR A 2 -23.80 -6.96 -6.34
N ARG A 3 -24.30 -6.49 -5.20
CA ARG A 3 -23.45 -5.97 -4.11
C ARG A 3 -22.48 -7.08 -3.69
N ARG A 4 -21.19 -6.80 -3.80
CA ARG A 4 -20.11 -7.68 -3.35
C ARG A 4 -20.28 -7.95 -1.85
N THR A 5 -20.51 -9.21 -1.49
CA THR A 5 -20.64 -9.63 -0.08
C THR A 5 -19.23 -9.78 0.50
N PHE A 6 -18.69 -8.72 1.07
CA PHE A 6 -17.40 -8.71 1.74
C PHE A 6 -17.62 -8.67 3.25
N ASN A 7 -17.41 -9.77 3.95
CA ASN A 7 -17.39 -9.77 5.43
C ASN A 7 -16.18 -9.00 6.02
N ALA A 8 -15.27 -8.51 5.16
CA ALA A 8 -14.02 -7.85 5.57
C ALA A 8 -13.97 -6.34 5.25
N ILE A 9 -15.06 -5.72 4.79
CA ILE A 9 -15.10 -4.27 4.51
C ILE A 9 -14.87 -3.48 5.80
N ASN A 10 -14.01 -2.48 5.73
CA ASN A 10 -13.61 -1.62 6.84
C ASN A 10 -12.96 -2.39 8.01
N SER A 11 -12.19 -3.42 7.68
CA SER A 11 -11.49 -4.23 8.68
C SER A 11 -10.02 -4.44 8.35
N VAL A 12 -9.28 -4.88 9.35
CA VAL A 12 -7.93 -5.41 9.23
C VAL A 12 -7.99 -6.90 9.54
N MET A 13 -7.33 -7.71 8.74
CA MET A 13 -7.21 -9.15 8.95
C MET A 13 -5.78 -9.50 9.38
N LEU A 14 -5.64 -10.31 10.42
CA LEU A 14 -4.36 -10.82 10.89
C LEU A 14 -4.01 -12.12 10.16
N GLY A 15 -2.87 -12.15 9.47
CA GLY A 15 -2.37 -13.37 8.82
C GLY A 15 -1.59 -13.13 7.54
N ASP A 16 -1.24 -14.23 6.87
CA ASP A 16 -0.57 -14.20 5.57
C ASP A 16 -1.47 -13.63 4.48
N CYS A 17 -0.98 -12.60 3.79
CA CYS A 17 -1.77 -11.90 2.78
C CYS A 17 -2.15 -12.78 1.58
N ILE A 18 -1.30 -13.73 1.18
CA ILE A 18 -1.59 -14.63 0.06
C ILE A 18 -2.78 -15.54 0.41
N GLY A 19 -2.73 -16.16 1.60
CA GLY A 19 -3.79 -17.02 2.09
C GLY A 19 -5.12 -16.27 2.26
N LEU A 20 -5.08 -15.07 2.84
CA LEU A 20 -6.27 -14.27 3.09
C LEU A 20 -6.87 -13.68 1.80
N MET A 21 -6.05 -13.20 0.87
CA MET A 21 -6.55 -12.71 -0.42
C MET A 21 -7.24 -13.80 -1.25
N ARG A 22 -6.84 -15.08 -1.14
CA ARG A 22 -7.55 -16.21 -1.80
C ARG A 22 -9.01 -16.32 -1.38
N GLY A 23 -9.36 -15.87 -0.18
CA GLY A 23 -10.74 -15.80 0.30
C GLY A 23 -11.54 -14.62 -0.24
N LEU A 24 -10.92 -13.70 -0.97
CA LEU A 24 -11.58 -12.55 -1.58
C LEU A 24 -12.01 -12.88 -3.02
N ASP A 25 -13.15 -12.38 -3.45
CA ASP A 25 -13.64 -12.59 -4.81
C ASP A 25 -12.74 -11.89 -5.85
N ALA A 26 -12.60 -12.47 -7.04
CA ALA A 26 -11.90 -11.84 -8.14
C ALA A 26 -12.59 -10.52 -8.53
N GLY A 27 -11.78 -9.47 -8.79
CA GLY A 27 -12.29 -8.16 -9.16
C GLY A 27 -13.13 -7.46 -8.07
N SER A 28 -12.94 -7.82 -6.81
CA SER A 28 -13.71 -7.27 -5.68
C SER A 28 -13.14 -5.98 -5.11
N VAL A 29 -11.92 -5.60 -5.46
CA VAL A 29 -11.18 -4.43 -4.98
C VAL A 29 -11.06 -3.41 -6.09
N ASP A 30 -11.25 -2.13 -5.77
CA ASP A 30 -11.23 -1.05 -6.76
C ASP A 30 -9.84 -0.42 -6.92
N PHE A 31 -9.07 -0.36 -5.84
CA PHE A 31 -7.72 0.21 -5.83
C PHE A 31 -6.83 -0.51 -4.81
N ILE A 32 -5.55 -0.70 -5.15
CA ILE A 32 -4.54 -1.24 -4.25
C ILE A 32 -3.48 -0.16 -4.02
N LEU A 33 -3.15 0.10 -2.74
CA LEU A 33 -2.04 0.98 -2.36
C LEU A 33 -1.27 0.29 -1.25
N THR A 34 -0.03 -0.15 -1.57
CA THR A 34 0.68 -1.09 -0.71
C THR A 34 2.17 -0.79 -0.59
N ASP A 35 2.72 -1.06 0.59
CA ASP A 35 4.12 -0.88 0.97
C ASP A 35 4.71 -2.22 1.46
N PRO A 36 4.97 -3.15 0.52
CA PRO A 36 5.49 -4.47 0.86
C PRO A 36 6.94 -4.43 1.38
N PRO A 37 7.46 -5.48 2.03
CA PRO A 37 8.86 -5.58 2.41
C PRO A 37 9.81 -5.42 1.21
N TYR A 38 10.92 -4.68 1.39
CA TYR A 38 11.81 -4.26 0.29
C TYR A 38 12.94 -5.24 -0.05
N LEU A 39 13.00 -6.38 0.63
CA LEU A 39 14.06 -7.41 0.48
C LEU A 39 15.46 -6.89 0.84
N VAL A 40 15.55 -6.06 1.86
CA VAL A 40 16.79 -5.41 2.30
C VAL A 40 17.35 -5.99 3.59
N ASN A 41 16.73 -7.05 4.13
CA ASN A 41 17.04 -7.62 5.45
C ASN A 41 17.04 -6.53 6.55
N TYR A 42 15.99 -5.70 6.54
CA TYR A 42 15.88 -4.55 7.43
C TYR A 42 16.04 -4.95 8.90
N ARG A 43 16.89 -4.21 9.59
CA ARG A 43 16.98 -4.22 11.06
C ARG A 43 17.05 -2.80 11.56
N ASP A 44 16.18 -2.45 12.48
CA ASP A 44 16.27 -1.17 13.17
C ASP A 44 17.36 -1.17 14.27
N ARG A 45 17.52 -0.01 14.92
CA ARG A 45 18.54 0.13 15.99
C ARG A 45 18.27 -0.74 17.22
N SER A 46 17.03 -1.21 17.40
CA SER A 46 16.62 -2.13 18.48
C SER A 46 16.65 -3.60 18.06
N GLY A 47 17.09 -3.89 16.82
CA GLY A 47 17.19 -5.26 16.28
C GLY A 47 15.88 -5.81 15.69
N ARG A 48 14.78 -5.01 15.65
CA ARG A 48 13.52 -5.45 15.04
C ARG A 48 13.69 -5.59 13.52
N SER A 49 13.12 -6.66 12.97
CA SER A 49 13.11 -6.98 11.54
C SER A 49 11.69 -6.85 10.97
N ILE A 50 11.58 -6.80 9.64
CA ILE A 50 10.30 -6.85 8.93
C ILE A 50 10.09 -8.27 8.43
N ALA A 51 8.94 -8.85 8.71
CA ALA A 51 8.57 -10.18 8.22
C ALA A 51 8.56 -10.20 6.69
N GLY A 52 9.12 -11.25 6.08
CA GLY A 52 9.18 -11.38 4.62
C GLY A 52 10.31 -10.57 3.94
N ASP A 53 11.08 -9.75 4.66
CA ASP A 53 12.12 -8.89 4.09
C ASP A 53 13.45 -9.62 3.75
N SER A 54 13.55 -10.92 4.07
CA SER A 54 14.76 -11.71 3.86
C SER A 54 14.81 -12.49 2.54
N ASN A 55 13.67 -12.69 1.87
CA ASN A 55 13.62 -13.39 0.58
C ASN A 55 12.37 -12.99 -0.23
N GLY A 56 12.49 -13.08 -1.56
CA GLY A 56 11.43 -12.66 -2.49
C GLY A 56 10.40 -13.75 -2.88
N ARG A 57 10.35 -14.88 -2.19
CA ARG A 57 9.46 -16.01 -2.58
C ARG A 57 7.97 -15.65 -2.54
N TRP A 58 7.59 -14.71 -1.72
CA TRP A 58 6.22 -14.23 -1.58
C TRP A 58 5.80 -13.22 -2.68
N LEU A 59 6.76 -12.54 -3.35
CA LEU A 59 6.50 -11.47 -4.30
C LEU A 59 5.50 -11.90 -5.40
N GLN A 60 5.89 -12.88 -6.20
CA GLN A 60 5.05 -13.32 -7.32
C GLN A 60 3.68 -13.84 -6.87
N PRO A 61 3.55 -14.74 -5.86
CA PRO A 61 2.24 -15.19 -5.38
C PRO A 61 1.38 -14.06 -4.83
N ALA A 62 1.94 -13.08 -4.10
CA ALA A 62 1.19 -11.97 -3.56
C ALA A 62 0.68 -11.04 -4.67
N PHE A 63 1.52 -10.69 -5.64
CA PHE A 63 1.09 -9.84 -6.78
C PHE A 63 0.13 -10.57 -7.72
N ALA A 64 0.21 -11.88 -7.86
CA ALA A 64 -0.79 -12.66 -8.60
C ALA A 64 -2.18 -12.57 -7.93
N GLU A 65 -2.25 -12.68 -6.60
CA GLU A 65 -3.50 -12.50 -5.86
C GLU A 65 -3.98 -11.05 -5.89
N MET A 66 -3.10 -10.06 -5.75
CA MET A 66 -3.45 -8.64 -5.91
C MET A 66 -4.05 -8.36 -7.30
N TYR A 67 -3.44 -8.91 -8.36
CA TYR A 67 -3.99 -8.79 -9.72
C TYR A 67 -5.36 -9.45 -9.84
N ARG A 68 -5.55 -10.63 -9.26
CA ARG A 68 -6.82 -11.36 -9.30
C ARG A 68 -7.95 -10.59 -8.61
N VAL A 69 -7.70 -10.07 -7.39
CA VAL A 69 -8.72 -9.37 -6.59
C VAL A 69 -9.01 -7.96 -7.07
N LEU A 70 -8.06 -7.31 -7.76
CA LEU A 70 -8.26 -5.99 -8.34
C LEU A 70 -9.26 -6.10 -9.50
N GLN A 71 -10.19 -5.14 -9.61
CA GLN A 71 -11.12 -5.06 -10.75
C GLN A 71 -10.39 -4.75 -12.06
N ASP A 72 -10.98 -5.13 -13.19
CA ASP A 72 -10.46 -4.73 -14.51
C ASP A 72 -10.57 -3.20 -14.67
N GLY A 73 -9.55 -2.57 -15.23
CA GLY A 73 -9.41 -1.11 -15.26
C GLY A 73 -8.98 -0.49 -13.92
N GLY A 74 -8.69 -1.30 -12.90
CA GLY A 74 -8.19 -0.82 -11.62
C GLY A 74 -6.69 -0.57 -11.61
N PHE A 75 -6.24 0.21 -10.61
CA PHE A 75 -4.83 0.54 -10.41
C PHE A 75 -4.27 -0.07 -9.11
N CYS A 76 -2.98 -0.38 -9.15
CA CYS A 76 -2.20 -0.72 -7.98
C CYS A 76 -0.99 0.22 -7.88
N VAL A 77 -0.84 0.92 -6.76
CA VAL A 77 0.39 1.63 -6.42
C VAL A 77 1.19 0.77 -5.46
N SER A 78 2.38 0.37 -5.89
CA SER A 78 3.28 -0.45 -5.08
C SER A 78 4.58 0.30 -4.81
N PHE A 79 4.87 0.53 -3.54
CA PHE A 79 6.22 0.88 -3.10
C PHE A 79 7.16 -0.29 -3.33
N TYR A 80 8.47 -0.02 -3.37
CA TYR A 80 9.49 -1.04 -3.62
C TYR A 80 10.87 -0.61 -3.12
N GLY A 81 11.76 -1.57 -2.90
CA GLY A 81 13.17 -1.31 -2.66
C GLY A 81 13.93 -1.11 -3.96
N TRP A 82 14.61 0.03 -4.11
CA TRP A 82 15.37 0.36 -5.33
C TRP A 82 16.45 -0.67 -5.67
N ASN A 83 17.04 -1.30 -4.67
CA ASN A 83 18.08 -2.34 -4.82
C ASN A 83 17.54 -3.72 -5.23
N SER A 84 16.22 -3.91 -5.19
CA SER A 84 15.52 -5.13 -5.59
C SER A 84 14.47 -4.84 -6.67
N ALA A 85 14.59 -3.69 -7.36
CA ALA A 85 13.62 -3.22 -8.34
C ALA A 85 13.37 -4.23 -9.47
N ASP A 86 14.39 -4.94 -9.91
CA ASP A 86 14.32 -5.99 -10.92
C ASP A 86 13.38 -7.13 -10.51
N GLN A 87 13.43 -7.57 -9.24
CA GLN A 87 12.57 -8.62 -8.70
C GLN A 87 11.10 -8.15 -8.63
N PHE A 88 10.88 -6.91 -8.16
CA PHE A 88 9.54 -6.31 -8.12
C PHE A 88 8.96 -6.19 -9.53
N ILE A 89 9.69 -5.60 -10.47
CA ILE A 89 9.26 -5.42 -11.87
C ILE A 89 8.93 -6.79 -12.51
N SER A 90 9.75 -7.79 -12.27
CA SER A 90 9.52 -9.15 -12.75
C SER A 90 8.23 -9.75 -12.18
N ALA A 91 8.00 -9.60 -10.87
CA ALA A 91 6.79 -10.10 -10.21
C ALA A 91 5.51 -9.41 -10.70
N TRP A 92 5.54 -8.07 -10.88
CA TRP A 92 4.40 -7.32 -11.42
C TRP A 92 4.03 -7.77 -12.82
N ARG A 93 5.03 -7.89 -13.72
CA ARG A 93 4.81 -8.35 -15.10
C ARG A 93 4.32 -9.78 -15.15
N ALA A 94 4.89 -10.67 -14.32
CA ALA A 94 4.46 -12.07 -14.24
C ALA A 94 3.02 -12.21 -13.71
N ALA A 95 2.55 -11.31 -12.85
CA ALA A 95 1.18 -11.26 -12.38
C ALA A 95 0.19 -10.72 -13.45
N GLY A 96 0.67 -10.05 -14.49
CA GLY A 96 -0.14 -9.47 -15.57
C GLY A 96 -0.31 -7.96 -15.51
N PHE A 97 0.30 -7.26 -14.55
CA PHE A 97 0.24 -5.80 -14.48
C PHE A 97 1.03 -5.13 -15.62
N THR A 98 0.48 -4.02 -16.11
CA THR A 98 1.19 -3.06 -16.95
C THR A 98 1.72 -1.92 -16.09
N ILE A 99 2.99 -1.59 -16.21
CA ILE A 99 3.59 -0.42 -15.55
C ILE A 99 3.21 0.82 -16.35
N VAL A 100 2.50 1.77 -15.73
CA VAL A 100 1.96 2.97 -16.41
C VAL A 100 2.44 4.29 -15.81
N GLY A 101 3.13 4.27 -14.66
CA GLY A 101 3.68 5.47 -14.04
C GLY A 101 4.68 5.17 -12.94
N HIS A 102 5.41 6.20 -12.52
CA HIS A 102 6.38 6.15 -11.44
C HIS A 102 6.21 7.37 -10.55
N VAL A 103 6.09 7.18 -9.24
CA VAL A 103 5.86 8.25 -8.26
C VAL A 103 7.08 8.38 -7.35
N VAL A 104 7.55 9.60 -7.17
CA VAL A 104 8.65 9.95 -6.26
C VAL A 104 8.10 10.69 -5.04
N PHE A 105 8.35 10.14 -3.86
CA PHE A 105 7.99 10.75 -2.59
C PHE A 105 9.21 11.49 -2.03
N ARG A 106 9.22 12.80 -2.17
CA ARG A 106 10.33 13.67 -1.78
C ARG A 106 10.33 13.93 -0.27
N LYS A 107 11.41 13.54 0.40
CA LYS A 107 11.66 13.83 1.81
C LYS A 107 12.43 15.14 1.97
N ASN A 108 12.04 15.97 2.93
CA ASN A 108 12.81 17.16 3.33
C ASN A 108 13.98 16.81 4.28
N TYR A 109 14.21 15.53 4.55
CA TYR A 109 15.30 15.00 5.37
C TYR A 109 16.00 13.83 4.66
N ALA A 110 17.21 13.48 5.08
CA ALA A 110 17.89 12.28 4.62
C ALA A 110 17.57 11.11 5.56
N SER A 111 17.01 10.02 5.04
CA SER A 111 16.76 8.79 5.81
C SER A 111 18.04 8.05 6.15
N SER A 112 19.07 8.17 5.31
CA SER A 112 20.45 7.77 5.60
C SER A 112 21.43 8.54 4.72
N VAL A 113 22.68 8.53 5.11
CA VAL A 113 23.79 9.10 4.33
C VAL A 113 24.87 8.03 4.21
N ARG A 114 25.13 7.62 2.96
CA ARG A 114 26.20 6.66 2.60
C ARG A 114 26.88 7.16 1.33
N PHE A 115 26.76 6.42 0.20
CA PHE A 115 27.21 6.92 -1.10
C PHE A 115 26.39 8.14 -1.58
N LEU A 116 25.11 8.21 -1.18
CA LEU A 116 24.19 9.31 -1.46
C LEU A 116 23.49 9.77 -0.18
N ARG A 117 22.90 10.95 -0.23
CA ARG A 117 21.90 11.40 0.75
C ARG A 117 20.54 10.90 0.28
N TYR A 118 20.01 9.86 0.92
CA TYR A 118 18.74 9.24 0.51
C TYR A 118 17.55 10.09 0.98
N GLN A 119 16.97 10.85 0.07
CA GLN A 119 15.94 11.87 0.34
C GLN A 119 14.62 11.59 -0.39
N HIS A 120 14.38 10.39 -0.84
CA HIS A 120 13.11 10.01 -1.46
C HIS A 120 12.76 8.56 -1.18
N GLU A 121 11.50 8.23 -1.43
CA GLU A 121 10.99 6.88 -1.66
C GLU A 121 10.29 6.86 -3.01
N MET A 122 10.00 5.68 -3.51
CA MET A 122 9.45 5.50 -4.84
C MET A 122 8.36 4.45 -4.84
N ALA A 123 7.37 4.63 -5.73
CA ALA A 123 6.36 3.63 -6.03
C ALA A 123 6.12 3.58 -7.53
N TYR A 124 5.73 2.42 -8.04
CA TYR A 124 5.20 2.29 -9.39
C TYR A 124 3.68 2.30 -9.39
N LEU A 125 3.12 2.97 -10.39
CA LEU A 125 1.71 2.86 -10.74
C LEU A 125 1.55 1.74 -11.76
N LEU A 126 0.77 0.75 -11.36
CA LEU A 126 0.49 -0.46 -12.12
C LEU A 126 -0.98 -0.47 -12.53
N ALA A 127 -1.27 -0.94 -13.73
CA ALA A 127 -2.63 -1.04 -14.25
C ALA A 127 -3.02 -2.50 -14.50
N LYS A 128 -4.28 -2.85 -14.25
CA LYS A 128 -4.90 -4.08 -14.70
C LYS A 128 -5.77 -3.79 -15.90
N GLY A 129 -5.50 -4.47 -17.03
CA GLY A 129 -6.22 -4.23 -18.28
C GLY A 129 -5.95 -2.86 -18.89
N ALA A 130 -6.99 -2.18 -19.35
CA ALA A 130 -6.94 -0.87 -19.99
C ALA A 130 -7.78 0.15 -19.21
N PRO A 131 -7.24 0.73 -18.11
CA PRO A 131 -7.99 1.72 -17.33
C PRO A 131 -8.21 3.03 -18.08
N GLU A 132 -9.26 3.73 -17.72
CA GLU A 132 -9.47 5.11 -18.16
C GLU A 132 -8.45 6.04 -17.51
N LEU A 133 -8.05 7.09 -18.23
CA LEU A 133 -7.20 8.13 -17.66
C LEU A 133 -7.95 8.87 -16.54
N PRO A 134 -7.28 9.18 -15.42
CA PRO A 134 -7.92 9.96 -14.36
C PRO A 134 -8.31 11.35 -14.85
N ALA A 135 -9.49 11.82 -14.47
CA ALA A 135 -9.98 13.17 -14.86
C ALA A 135 -9.06 14.29 -14.35
N ARG A 136 -8.37 14.04 -13.25
CA ARG A 136 -7.38 14.95 -12.63
C ARG A 136 -6.13 14.15 -12.29
N PRO A 137 -5.13 14.11 -13.18
CA PRO A 137 -3.88 13.43 -12.90
C PRO A 137 -3.20 14.00 -11.65
N VAL A 138 -2.72 13.13 -10.77
CA VAL A 138 -1.92 13.54 -9.62
C VAL A 138 -0.47 13.77 -10.08
N SER A 139 0.25 14.64 -9.37
CA SER A 139 1.70 14.82 -9.60
C SER A 139 2.45 13.50 -9.32
N ASP A 140 3.43 13.21 -10.15
CA ASP A 140 4.39 12.11 -9.94
C ASP A 140 5.45 12.45 -8.87
N MET A 141 5.46 13.68 -8.36
CA MET A 141 6.26 14.10 -7.21
C MET A 141 5.34 14.51 -6.05
N ILE A 142 5.45 13.80 -4.92
CA ILE A 142 4.63 14.02 -3.72
C ILE A 142 5.56 14.33 -2.55
N ASP A 143 5.21 15.35 -1.77
CA ASP A 143 5.97 15.67 -0.56
C ASP A 143 5.70 14.64 0.54
N TYR A 144 6.80 14.16 1.15
CA TYR A 144 6.80 13.14 2.18
C TYR A 144 7.28 13.72 3.51
N GLY A 145 6.33 14.05 4.40
CA GLY A 145 6.63 14.55 5.74
C GLY A 145 7.21 13.46 6.66
N TYR A 146 8.03 13.86 7.61
CA TYR A 146 8.55 12.92 8.63
C TYR A 146 7.46 12.56 9.65
N THR A 147 7.21 11.27 9.84
CA THR A 147 6.19 10.74 10.77
C THR A 147 6.71 10.53 12.19
N GLY A 148 8.02 10.56 12.38
CA GLY A 148 8.67 10.13 13.63
C GLY A 148 8.77 8.62 13.79
N ASN A 149 8.16 7.83 12.90
CA ASN A 149 8.15 6.35 12.90
C ASN A 149 7.72 5.72 14.25
N ARG A 150 6.81 6.41 14.96
CA ARG A 150 6.41 6.02 16.33
C ARG A 150 5.59 4.75 16.36
N LEU A 151 4.78 4.50 15.33
CA LEU A 151 3.82 3.40 15.26
C LEU A 151 4.31 2.23 14.41
N HIS A 152 5.23 2.50 13.48
CA HIS A 152 5.86 1.48 12.62
C HIS A 152 7.24 1.98 12.17
N PRO A 153 8.27 1.12 12.07
CA PRO A 153 9.62 1.54 11.68
C PRO A 153 9.70 2.26 10.34
N THR A 154 8.80 1.94 9.41
CA THR A 154 8.72 2.52 8.06
C THR A 154 7.36 3.17 7.81
N GLN A 155 6.74 3.78 8.83
CA GLN A 155 5.41 4.38 8.74
C GLN A 155 5.32 5.42 7.62
N LYS A 156 4.38 5.24 6.69
CA LYS A 156 4.08 6.23 5.64
C LYS A 156 3.21 7.38 6.19
N PRO A 157 3.47 8.63 5.79
CA PRO A 157 2.60 9.75 6.13
C PRO A 157 1.24 9.62 5.44
N VAL A 158 0.15 9.71 6.20
CA VAL A 158 -1.21 9.61 5.66
C VAL A 158 -1.46 10.64 4.57
N GLN A 159 -1.00 11.89 4.77
CA GLN A 159 -1.16 12.98 3.81
C GLN A 159 -0.48 12.72 2.45
N ALA A 160 0.62 11.97 2.43
CA ALA A 160 1.31 11.63 1.19
C ALA A 160 0.58 10.55 0.39
N LEU A 161 -0.25 9.74 1.04
CA LEU A 161 -1.03 8.66 0.40
C LEU A 161 -2.38 9.15 -0.14
N MET A 162 -2.95 10.17 0.49
CA MET A 162 -4.30 10.68 0.14
C MET A 162 -4.44 11.10 -1.34
N PRO A 163 -3.50 11.85 -1.95
CA PRO A 163 -3.62 12.25 -3.36
C PRO A 163 -3.73 11.08 -4.33
N LEU A 164 -3.06 9.96 -4.05
CA LEU A 164 -3.16 8.75 -4.86
C LEU A 164 -4.53 8.09 -4.75
N ILE A 165 -5.07 8.01 -3.54
CA ILE A 165 -6.41 7.45 -3.31
C ILE A 165 -7.47 8.34 -3.99
N GLU A 166 -7.34 9.67 -3.91
CA GLU A 166 -8.28 10.59 -4.57
C GLU A 166 -8.26 10.48 -6.10
N ALA A 167 -7.07 10.28 -6.69
CA ALA A 167 -6.89 10.20 -8.14
C ALA A 167 -7.43 8.89 -8.73
N PHE A 168 -7.27 7.77 -8.02
CA PHE A 168 -7.50 6.42 -8.57
C PHE A 168 -8.65 5.65 -7.93
N CYS A 169 -9.33 6.20 -6.92
CA CYS A 169 -10.37 5.53 -6.16
C CYS A 169 -11.51 6.49 -5.83
N LYS A 170 -12.73 6.19 -6.24
CA LYS A 170 -13.92 7.04 -6.01
C LYS A 170 -14.41 6.90 -4.57
N PRO A 171 -15.16 7.90 -4.02
CA PRO A 171 -15.86 7.73 -2.74
C PRO A 171 -16.76 6.48 -2.75
N GLY A 172 -16.64 5.67 -1.70
CA GLY A 172 -17.39 4.42 -1.57
C GLY A 172 -16.69 3.18 -2.19
N ASP A 173 -15.67 3.36 -3.01
CA ASP A 173 -14.84 2.28 -3.53
C ASP A 173 -13.98 1.64 -2.42
N ILE A 174 -13.44 0.45 -2.68
CA ILE A 174 -12.65 -0.34 -1.74
C ILE A 174 -11.16 -0.21 -2.05
N VAL A 175 -10.39 0.26 -1.06
CA VAL A 175 -8.92 0.27 -1.07
C VAL A 175 -8.40 -0.96 -0.34
N LEU A 176 -7.53 -1.74 -0.96
CA LEU A 176 -6.82 -2.85 -0.33
C LEU A 176 -5.35 -2.47 -0.06
N ASP A 177 -4.88 -2.80 1.15
CA ASP A 177 -3.46 -2.83 1.50
C ASP A 177 -3.11 -4.18 2.14
N PRO A 178 -2.51 -5.13 1.37
CA PRO A 178 -2.17 -6.45 1.89
C PRO A 178 -0.92 -6.50 2.76
N PHE A 179 -0.26 -5.36 3.01
CA PHE A 179 0.89 -5.18 3.90
C PHE A 179 0.70 -3.91 4.74
N CYS A 180 -0.43 -3.82 5.43
CA CYS A 180 -0.90 -2.53 5.94
C CYS A 180 -0.10 -1.97 7.12
N GLY A 181 0.75 -2.78 7.77
CA GLY A 181 1.56 -2.34 8.90
C GLY A 181 0.70 -1.67 9.97
N SER A 182 1.04 -0.44 10.32
CA SER A 182 0.25 0.37 11.26
C SER A 182 -0.99 1.02 10.65
N GLY A 183 -1.42 0.67 9.44
CA GLY A 183 -2.69 1.09 8.83
C GLY A 183 -2.71 2.49 8.22
N SER A 184 -1.58 3.03 7.75
CA SER A 184 -1.55 4.39 7.17
C SER A 184 -2.40 4.53 5.92
N THR A 185 -2.37 3.55 5.00
CA THR A 185 -3.21 3.49 3.81
C THR A 185 -4.69 3.42 4.16
N LEU A 186 -5.04 2.58 5.13
CA LEU A 186 -6.42 2.37 5.57
C LEU A 186 -7.00 3.64 6.21
N LEU A 187 -6.18 4.33 7.01
CA LEU A 187 -6.55 5.60 7.61
C LEU A 187 -6.74 6.68 6.54
N ALA A 188 -5.87 6.73 5.51
CA ALA A 188 -6.04 7.64 4.38
C ALA A 188 -7.36 7.36 3.63
N ALA A 189 -7.64 6.10 3.31
CA ALA A 189 -8.88 5.67 2.66
C ALA A 189 -10.12 6.07 3.47
N ARG A 190 -10.13 5.76 4.78
CA ARG A 190 -11.23 6.14 5.69
C ARG A 190 -11.45 7.66 5.72
N ASN A 191 -10.39 8.44 5.83
CA ASN A 191 -10.47 9.91 5.89
C ASN A 191 -11.09 10.50 4.62
N LEU A 192 -10.87 9.86 3.48
CA LEU A 192 -11.42 10.24 2.18
C LEU A 192 -12.79 9.60 1.88
N GLY A 193 -13.39 8.87 2.81
CA GLY A 193 -14.70 8.24 2.61
C GLY A 193 -14.67 7.02 1.67
N ARG A 194 -13.51 6.36 1.53
CA ARG A 194 -13.39 5.08 0.85
C ARG A 194 -13.53 3.95 1.86
N ALA A 195 -14.09 2.83 1.43
CA ALA A 195 -14.01 1.59 2.17
C ALA A 195 -12.58 1.04 2.09
N PHE A 196 -12.21 0.18 3.03
CA PHE A 196 -10.86 -0.38 3.04
C PHE A 196 -10.85 -1.83 3.50
N VAL A 197 -9.79 -2.53 3.11
CA VAL A 197 -9.41 -3.85 3.62
C VAL A 197 -7.91 -3.83 3.86
N GLY A 198 -7.49 -4.16 5.07
CA GLY A 198 -6.07 -4.30 5.42
C GLY A 198 -5.73 -5.74 5.75
N ILE A 199 -4.49 -6.15 5.46
CA ILE A 199 -3.95 -7.42 5.92
C ILE A 199 -2.59 -7.15 6.55
N GLU A 200 -2.35 -7.74 7.72
CA GLU A 200 -1.10 -7.61 8.45
C GLU A 200 -0.69 -8.96 9.06
N LEU A 201 0.58 -9.32 8.89
CA LEU A 201 1.13 -10.57 9.39
C LEU A 201 1.56 -10.49 10.85
N ASP A 202 2.08 -9.33 11.29
CA ASP A 202 2.54 -9.10 12.65
C ASP A 202 1.41 -8.69 13.57
N GLY A 203 1.20 -9.45 14.67
CA GLY A 203 0.11 -9.18 15.61
C GLY A 203 0.20 -7.83 16.32
N GLY A 204 1.39 -7.29 16.56
CA GLY A 204 1.58 -5.98 17.19
C GLY A 204 1.22 -4.83 16.25
N HIS A 205 1.61 -4.93 14.97
CA HIS A 205 1.22 -3.97 13.94
C HIS A 205 -0.26 -4.04 13.63
N TYR A 206 -0.84 -5.25 13.58
CA TYR A 206 -2.28 -5.46 13.46
C TYR A 206 -3.07 -4.71 14.56
N LEU A 207 -2.71 -4.91 15.83
CA LEU A 207 -3.36 -4.22 16.95
C LEU A 207 -3.21 -2.69 16.85
N THR A 208 -2.03 -2.23 16.42
CA THR A 208 -1.78 -0.80 16.17
C THR A 208 -2.70 -0.25 15.07
N ALA A 209 -2.86 -0.97 13.96
CA ALA A 209 -3.74 -0.57 12.86
C ALA A 209 -5.20 -0.52 13.31
N CYS A 210 -5.68 -1.53 14.04
CA CYS A 210 -7.05 -1.56 14.59
C CYS A 210 -7.30 -0.36 15.50
N SER A 211 -6.42 -0.10 16.47
CA SER A 211 -6.57 1.03 17.40
C SER A 211 -6.62 2.39 16.67
N ARG A 212 -5.80 2.60 15.63
CA ARG A 212 -5.83 3.82 14.82
C ARG A 212 -7.14 4.00 14.05
N LEU A 213 -7.72 2.91 13.61
CA LEU A 213 -8.98 2.91 12.86
C LEU A 213 -10.21 3.04 13.77
N GLU A 214 -10.14 2.68 15.04
CA GLU A 214 -11.19 2.92 16.04
C GLU A 214 -11.27 4.38 16.48
N THR A 215 -10.15 5.12 16.43
CA THR A 215 -10.12 6.54 16.84
C THR A 215 -11.07 7.37 15.97
N PRO A 216 -12.00 8.15 16.56
CA PRO A 216 -12.93 9.00 15.81
C PRO A 216 -12.18 9.89 14.82
N ARG A 217 -12.83 10.21 13.68
CA ARG A 217 -12.28 11.19 12.73
C ARG A 217 -12.00 12.48 13.49
N ALA A 218 -10.74 12.94 13.48
CA ALA A 218 -10.45 14.31 13.90
C ALA A 218 -11.29 15.22 13.00
N GLY A 219 -12.22 15.99 13.62
CA GLY A 219 -13.15 16.83 12.87
C GLY A 219 -12.39 17.77 11.95
N TRP A 220 -12.62 17.69 10.68
CA TRP A 220 -12.33 18.78 9.77
C TRP A 220 -13.38 19.84 10.11
N ALA A 221 -12.95 20.88 10.85
CA ALA A 221 -13.73 22.12 10.88
C ALA A 221 -13.83 22.61 9.44
N ALA A 222 -15.07 22.81 9.01
CA ALA A 222 -15.42 23.35 7.70
C ALA A 222 -14.87 24.75 7.50
#